data_581f816dba1b3bacc05bca9cede4f310
#
_entry.id   581f816dba1b3bacc05bca9cede4f310
#
_cell.length_a   1.000
_cell.length_b   1.000
_cell.length_c   1.000
_cell.angle_alpha   90.00
_cell.angle_beta   90.00
_cell.angle_gamma   90.00
#
_symmetry.space_group_name_H-M   'P 1'
#
loop_
_entity.id
_entity.type
_entity.pdbx_description
1 polymer ?
#
loop_
_entity_poly.entity_id
_entity_poly.type
_entity_poly.pdbx_seq_one_letter_code
_entity_poly.pdbx_strand_id
1 'polypeptide(L)'
;LPGITVVEEENVPETDAVSKSMESMINIDGATLILATSFGYYSPFVVDLAKKYPDVQFRHAAPLWNKDKDPANAGSYFPYLNQAHYVNGVAAGLASKTGKIGFVAAKPIPSVLSNINSVLLGARSVNPKATVQVIFTGDWSLPVREAEATNALVDAGCDLITCHVDSPKVVIQTAEGRGAKTCGHNASQA
;
A
#
# COMPACT_ATOMS: atom_id res chain seq x y z
N LEU A 1 17.33 18.35 -3.20
CA LEU A 1 17.18 19.74 -3.67
C LEU A 1 18.10 20.64 -2.85
N PRO A 2 18.80 21.63 -3.46
CA PRO A 2 19.63 22.54 -2.69
C PRO A 2 18.82 23.30 -1.63
N GLY A 3 19.35 23.39 -0.40
CA GLY A 3 18.70 24.11 0.70
C GLY A 3 17.59 23.34 1.43
N ILE A 4 17.40 22.04 1.14
CA ILE A 4 16.49 21.18 1.89
C ILE A 4 17.31 20.17 2.70
N THR A 5 17.07 20.09 4.00
CA THR A 5 17.54 19.01 4.88
C THR A 5 16.41 18.02 5.05
N VAL A 6 16.70 16.73 4.93
CA VAL A 6 15.73 15.64 5.13
C VAL A 6 16.15 14.85 6.38
N VAL A 7 15.20 14.63 7.27
CA VAL A 7 15.32 13.71 8.42
C VAL A 7 14.33 12.58 8.20
N GLU A 8 14.77 11.35 8.36
CA GLU A 8 13.97 10.15 8.10
C GLU A 8 13.95 9.24 9.32
N GLU A 9 12.80 8.65 9.60
CA GLU A 9 12.65 7.57 10.58
C GLU A 9 11.80 6.46 9.97
N GLU A 10 12.35 5.26 9.96
CA GLU A 10 11.74 4.09 9.33
C GLU A 10 11.08 3.19 10.37
N ASN A 11 10.12 2.38 9.90
CA ASN A 11 9.44 1.36 10.70
C ASN A 11 8.76 1.87 11.96
N VAL A 12 8.27 3.11 11.95
CA VAL A 12 7.49 3.66 13.05
C VAL A 12 6.12 2.95 13.10
N PRO A 13 5.78 2.25 14.20
CA PRO A 13 4.49 1.55 14.27
C PRO A 13 3.33 2.53 14.33
N GLU A 14 2.16 2.14 13.76
CA GLU A 14 0.91 2.95 13.74
C GLU A 14 0.28 3.06 15.16
N THR A 15 1.04 3.62 16.11
CA THR A 15 0.70 3.83 17.52
C THR A 15 1.12 5.23 17.97
N ASP A 16 1.09 5.53 19.26
CA ASP A 16 1.60 6.80 19.83
C ASP A 16 3.09 7.08 19.49
N ALA A 17 3.82 6.08 19.02
CA ALA A 17 5.16 6.25 18.49
C ALA A 17 5.20 7.25 17.32
N VAL A 18 4.15 7.30 16.50
CA VAL A 18 4.01 8.25 15.39
C VAL A 18 4.08 9.70 15.87
N SER A 19 3.31 10.03 16.93
CA SER A 19 3.33 11.39 17.50
C SER A 19 4.70 11.74 18.05
N LYS A 20 5.36 10.81 18.75
CA LYS A 20 6.68 11.04 19.34
C LYS A 20 7.75 11.27 18.28
N SER A 21 7.73 10.47 17.20
CA SER A 21 8.62 10.60 16.05
C SER A 21 8.46 11.97 15.39
N MET A 22 7.22 12.34 15.02
CA MET A 22 6.94 13.62 14.37
C MET A 22 7.27 14.82 15.28
N GLU A 23 6.98 14.73 16.58
CA GLU A 23 7.34 15.78 17.55
C GLU A 23 8.85 15.92 17.71
N SER A 24 9.61 14.84 17.68
CA SER A 24 11.07 14.87 17.67
C SER A 24 11.60 15.63 16.45
N MET A 25 11.10 15.28 15.25
CA MET A 25 11.49 15.97 14.01
C MET A 25 11.17 17.47 14.05
N ILE A 26 10.03 17.85 14.63
CA ILE A 26 9.63 19.26 14.73
C ILE A 26 10.47 20.00 15.78
N ASN A 27 10.58 19.46 16.99
CA ASN A 27 11.14 20.18 18.14
C ASN A 27 12.67 20.10 18.23
N ILE A 28 13.27 19.02 17.72
CA ILE A 28 14.73 18.79 17.78
C ILE A 28 15.38 19.15 16.46
N ASP A 29 14.80 18.66 15.35
CA ASP A 29 15.40 18.82 14.03
C ASP A 29 14.89 20.08 13.29
N GLY A 30 13.86 20.75 13.83
CA GLY A 30 13.30 21.98 13.24
C GLY A 30 12.52 21.75 11.96
N ALA A 31 11.92 20.57 11.79
CA ALA A 31 11.15 20.25 10.60
C ALA A 31 9.94 21.17 10.44
N THR A 32 9.81 21.77 9.27
CA THR A 32 8.69 22.65 8.89
C THR A 32 7.67 21.95 7.98
N LEU A 33 8.02 20.77 7.46
CA LEU A 33 7.15 19.90 6.68
C LEU A 33 7.34 18.45 7.14
N ILE A 34 6.23 17.80 7.48
CA ILE A 34 6.17 16.38 7.82
C ILE A 34 5.48 15.62 6.67
N LEU A 35 6.14 14.60 6.16
CA LEU A 35 5.59 13.64 5.18
C LEU A 35 5.26 12.33 5.89
N ALA A 36 3.99 12.12 6.20
CA ALA A 36 3.50 10.92 6.88
C ALA A 36 3.13 9.86 5.84
N THR A 37 3.84 8.74 5.79
CA THR A 37 3.81 7.80 4.68
C THR A 37 2.96 6.56 4.91
N SER A 38 2.52 6.24 6.14
CA SER A 38 1.63 5.11 6.41
C SER A 38 0.19 5.53 6.62
N PHE A 39 -0.76 4.69 6.19
CA PHE A 39 -2.20 4.95 6.26
C PHE A 39 -2.67 5.30 7.68
N GLY A 40 -2.25 4.54 8.68
CA GLY A 40 -2.63 4.74 10.07
C GLY A 40 -2.01 5.96 10.76
N TYR A 41 -1.10 6.68 10.09
CA TYR A 41 -0.51 7.90 10.67
C TYR A 41 -1.47 9.10 10.65
N TYR A 42 -2.54 9.06 9.83
CA TYR A 42 -3.39 10.22 9.63
C TYR A 42 -4.20 10.59 10.89
N SER A 43 -5.06 9.73 11.31
CA SER A 43 -5.93 9.95 12.46
C SER A 43 -5.67 8.92 13.56
N PRO A 44 -5.43 9.35 14.79
CA PRO A 44 -5.52 10.75 15.26
C PRO A 44 -4.25 11.58 15.03
N PHE A 45 -3.08 10.98 14.73
CA PHE A 45 -1.74 11.56 14.93
C PHE A 45 -1.49 12.82 14.09
N VAL A 46 -1.56 12.75 12.76
CA VAL A 46 -1.36 13.92 11.88
C VAL A 46 -2.38 15.01 12.19
N VAL A 47 -3.66 14.65 12.38
CA VAL A 47 -4.73 15.62 12.66
C VAL A 47 -4.48 16.38 13.97
N ASP A 48 -4.08 15.68 15.01
CA ASP A 48 -3.84 16.31 16.33
C ASP A 48 -2.55 17.12 16.35
N LEU A 49 -1.48 16.63 15.70
CA LEU A 49 -0.24 17.37 15.58
C LEU A 49 -0.38 18.61 14.69
N ALA A 50 -1.16 18.57 13.62
CA ALA A 50 -1.44 19.72 12.79
C ALA A 50 -2.17 20.84 13.56
N LYS A 51 -3.06 20.50 14.48
CA LYS A 51 -3.68 21.47 15.40
C LYS A 51 -2.67 22.03 16.40
N LYS A 52 -1.78 21.19 16.93
CA LYS A 52 -0.78 21.57 17.93
C LYS A 52 0.33 22.45 17.36
N TYR A 53 0.71 22.21 16.09
CA TYR A 53 1.80 22.90 15.40
C TYR A 53 1.27 23.61 14.14
N PRO A 54 0.57 24.75 14.28
CA PRO A 54 -0.11 25.42 13.15
C PRO A 54 0.85 25.95 12.08
N ASP A 55 2.11 26.21 12.42
CA ASP A 55 3.15 26.70 11.50
C ASP A 55 3.86 25.57 10.74
N VAL A 56 3.65 24.32 11.12
CA VAL A 56 4.22 23.15 10.44
C VAL A 56 3.23 22.61 9.43
N GLN A 57 3.71 22.25 8.25
CA GLN A 57 2.90 21.63 7.20
C GLN A 57 2.93 20.11 7.34
N PHE A 58 1.78 19.46 7.18
CA PHE A 58 1.66 18.00 7.21
C PHE A 58 1.10 17.49 5.88
N ARG A 59 1.72 16.49 5.31
CA ARG A 59 1.25 15.81 4.10
C ARG A 59 1.24 14.31 4.33
N HIS A 60 0.10 13.70 4.11
CA HIS A 60 -0.14 12.28 4.37
C HIS A 60 -0.35 11.49 3.08
N ALA A 61 0.27 10.32 2.99
CA ALA A 61 0.20 9.45 1.82
C ALA A 61 -1.06 8.57 1.83
N ALA A 62 -2.24 9.17 1.80
CA ALA A 62 -3.53 8.54 1.52
C ALA A 62 -4.60 9.61 1.32
N PRO A 63 -5.70 9.35 0.59
CA PRO A 63 -6.73 10.36 0.30
C PRO A 63 -7.72 10.52 1.47
N LEU A 64 -7.22 10.90 2.65
CA LEU A 64 -8.03 11.00 3.88
C LEU A 64 -8.36 12.43 4.27
N TRP A 65 -7.56 13.42 3.89
CA TRP A 65 -7.79 14.82 4.27
C TRP A 65 -9.11 15.37 3.73
N ASN A 66 -9.85 16.05 4.61
CA ASN A 66 -11.11 16.69 4.29
C ASN A 66 -11.06 18.18 4.66
N LYS A 67 -11.14 19.06 3.66
CA LYS A 67 -11.03 20.52 3.83
C LYS A 67 -12.04 21.13 4.80
N ASP A 68 -13.18 20.49 5.01
CA ASP A 68 -14.27 21.03 5.85
C ASP A 68 -14.17 20.56 7.30
N LYS A 69 -13.26 19.62 7.61
CA LYS A 69 -13.15 19.01 8.95
C LYS A 69 -11.72 19.05 9.51
N ASP A 70 -10.72 18.99 8.64
CA ASP A 70 -9.33 18.83 9.06
C ASP A 70 -8.57 20.17 9.06
N PRO A 71 -7.48 20.29 9.84
CA PRO A 71 -6.65 21.47 9.87
C PRO A 71 -6.15 21.91 8.49
N ALA A 72 -6.09 23.21 8.22
CA ALA A 72 -5.68 23.75 6.93
C ALA A 72 -4.19 23.49 6.59
N ASN A 73 -3.35 23.29 7.60
CA ASN A 73 -1.94 22.94 7.45
C ASN A 73 -1.71 21.42 7.26
N ALA A 74 -2.77 20.59 7.32
CA ALA A 74 -2.76 19.22 6.90
C ALA A 74 -3.17 19.09 5.42
N GLY A 75 -2.77 17.98 4.77
CA GLY A 75 -3.17 17.66 3.41
C GLY A 75 -2.85 16.22 3.08
N SER A 76 -3.44 15.71 2.01
CA SER A 76 -3.19 14.36 1.50
C SER A 76 -2.62 14.40 0.09
N TYR A 77 -1.81 13.40 -0.23
CA TYR A 77 -1.42 13.05 -1.58
C TYR A 77 -1.53 11.53 -1.76
N PHE A 78 -1.93 11.08 -2.94
CA PHE A 78 -1.95 9.66 -3.23
C PHE A 78 -1.95 9.42 -4.75
N PRO A 79 -1.13 8.51 -5.28
CA PRO A 79 -1.16 8.16 -6.68
C PRO A 79 -2.39 7.29 -7.00
N TYR A 80 -2.83 7.31 -8.26
CA TYR A 80 -3.92 6.47 -8.75
C TYR A 80 -3.43 5.02 -8.95
N LEU A 81 -3.04 4.33 -7.88
CA LEU A 81 -2.52 2.96 -7.92
C LEU A 81 -3.51 1.97 -8.57
N ASN A 82 -4.79 2.23 -8.41
CA ASN A 82 -5.85 1.43 -9.03
C ASN A 82 -5.74 1.38 -10.55
N GLN A 83 -5.24 2.44 -11.21
CA GLN A 83 -5.02 2.42 -12.66
C GLN A 83 -3.89 1.45 -13.04
N ALA A 84 -2.78 1.46 -12.30
CA ALA A 84 -1.70 0.50 -12.49
C ALA A 84 -2.17 -0.94 -12.22
N HIS A 85 -2.95 -1.14 -11.16
CA HIS A 85 -3.54 -2.44 -10.86
C HIS A 85 -4.55 -2.92 -11.91
N TYR A 86 -5.25 -2.01 -12.59
CA TYR A 86 -6.06 -2.39 -13.75
C TYR A 86 -5.19 -2.95 -14.88
N VAL A 87 -4.08 -2.29 -15.19
CA VAL A 87 -3.12 -2.78 -16.20
C VAL A 87 -2.52 -4.13 -15.80
N ASN A 88 -2.13 -4.28 -14.53
CA ASN A 88 -1.72 -5.58 -13.99
C ASN A 88 -2.81 -6.65 -14.18
N GLY A 89 -4.07 -6.28 -13.97
CA GLY A 89 -5.22 -7.16 -14.20
C GLY A 89 -5.34 -7.60 -15.66
N VAL A 90 -5.18 -6.67 -16.62
CA VAL A 90 -5.17 -7.01 -18.05
C VAL A 90 -4.05 -8.00 -18.37
N ALA A 91 -2.83 -7.73 -17.92
CA ALA A 91 -1.69 -8.62 -18.09
C ALA A 91 -1.95 -10.00 -17.46
N ALA A 92 -2.52 -10.03 -16.26
CA ALA A 92 -2.87 -11.23 -15.54
C ALA A 92 -3.95 -12.06 -16.28
N GLY A 93 -4.99 -11.40 -16.78
CA GLY A 93 -6.06 -12.05 -17.54
C GLY A 93 -5.58 -12.70 -18.85
N LEU A 94 -4.59 -12.07 -19.50
CA LEU A 94 -3.94 -12.61 -20.70
C LEU A 94 -2.96 -13.75 -20.38
N ALA A 95 -2.25 -13.67 -19.25
CA ALA A 95 -1.17 -14.59 -18.92
C ALA A 95 -1.61 -15.82 -18.14
N SER A 96 -2.72 -15.73 -17.39
CA SER A 96 -3.26 -16.85 -16.61
C SER A 96 -3.88 -17.90 -17.51
N LYS A 97 -3.54 -19.17 -17.28
CA LYS A 97 -4.14 -20.32 -17.96
C LYS A 97 -5.41 -20.83 -17.26
N THR A 98 -5.46 -20.70 -15.94
CA THR A 98 -6.60 -21.15 -15.14
C THR A 98 -7.70 -20.10 -15.05
N GLY A 99 -7.39 -18.83 -15.31
CA GLY A 99 -8.26 -17.70 -15.06
C GLY A 99 -8.44 -17.38 -13.57
N LYS A 100 -7.68 -18.04 -12.68
CA LYS A 100 -7.67 -17.78 -11.25
C LYS A 100 -6.44 -16.96 -10.87
N ILE A 101 -6.66 -15.75 -10.42
CA ILE A 101 -5.62 -14.80 -10.01
C ILE A 101 -5.64 -14.72 -8.50
N GLY A 102 -4.48 -14.82 -7.86
CA GLY A 102 -4.31 -14.61 -6.43
C GLY A 102 -3.91 -13.17 -6.12
N PHE A 103 -4.47 -12.62 -5.04
CA PHE A 103 -4.12 -11.29 -4.54
C PHE A 103 -3.75 -11.38 -3.05
N VAL A 104 -2.49 -11.11 -2.72
CA VAL A 104 -2.03 -10.97 -1.33
C VAL A 104 -2.20 -9.51 -0.92
N ALA A 105 -3.01 -9.25 0.08
CA ALA A 105 -3.39 -7.90 0.50
C ALA A 105 -3.04 -7.65 1.97
N ALA A 106 -2.62 -6.45 2.31
CA ALA A 106 -2.31 -6.06 3.69
C ALA A 106 -3.57 -5.92 4.54
N LYS A 107 -4.31 -4.86 4.35
CA LYS A 107 -5.49 -4.48 5.16
C LYS A 107 -6.71 -4.21 4.28
N PRO A 108 -7.94 -4.52 4.72
CA PRO A 108 -9.16 -4.29 3.92
C PRO A 108 -9.61 -2.81 3.97
N ILE A 109 -8.75 -1.88 3.56
CA ILE A 109 -9.04 -0.46 3.47
C ILE A 109 -9.46 -0.05 2.05
N PRO A 110 -10.12 1.10 1.86
CA PRO A 110 -10.68 1.49 0.56
C PRO A 110 -9.69 1.49 -0.60
N SER A 111 -8.45 1.96 -0.39
CA SER A 111 -7.42 1.96 -1.44
C SER A 111 -6.99 0.55 -1.86
N VAL A 112 -6.83 -0.37 -0.90
CA VAL A 112 -6.50 -1.78 -1.17
C VAL A 112 -7.64 -2.48 -1.89
N LEU A 113 -8.89 -2.29 -1.43
CA LEU A 113 -10.08 -2.85 -2.07
C LEU A 113 -10.25 -2.31 -3.51
N SER A 114 -9.97 -1.03 -3.74
CA SER A 114 -9.98 -0.44 -5.07
C SER A 114 -8.96 -1.12 -6.00
N ASN A 115 -7.76 -1.41 -5.50
CA ASN A 115 -6.73 -2.10 -6.29
C ASN A 115 -7.13 -3.54 -6.63
N ILE A 116 -7.71 -4.28 -5.68
CA ILE A 116 -8.23 -5.63 -5.90
C ILE A 116 -9.31 -5.63 -6.99
N ASN A 117 -10.28 -4.72 -6.86
CA ASN A 117 -11.34 -4.58 -7.85
C ASN A 117 -10.81 -4.21 -9.22
N SER A 118 -9.80 -3.35 -9.29
CA SER A 118 -9.16 -2.94 -10.55
C SER A 118 -8.45 -4.10 -11.24
N VAL A 119 -7.77 -4.97 -10.48
CA VAL A 119 -7.19 -6.22 -11.04
C VAL A 119 -8.29 -7.10 -11.62
N LEU A 120 -9.40 -7.29 -10.90
CA LEU A 120 -10.52 -8.10 -11.40
C LEU A 120 -11.12 -7.52 -12.68
N LEU A 121 -11.38 -6.21 -12.71
CA LEU A 121 -11.93 -5.52 -13.88
C LEU A 121 -10.98 -5.60 -15.07
N GLY A 122 -9.69 -5.36 -14.86
CA GLY A 122 -8.65 -5.50 -15.89
C GLY A 122 -8.58 -6.92 -16.44
N ALA A 123 -8.56 -7.92 -15.57
CA ALA A 123 -8.53 -9.33 -15.99
C ALA A 123 -9.78 -9.72 -16.78
N ARG A 124 -10.95 -9.28 -16.34
CA ARG A 124 -12.22 -9.56 -17.03
C ARG A 124 -12.40 -8.84 -18.36
N SER A 125 -11.69 -7.75 -18.60
CA SER A 125 -11.72 -7.07 -19.91
C SER A 125 -11.15 -7.92 -21.04
N VAL A 126 -10.27 -8.88 -20.71
CA VAL A 126 -9.62 -9.78 -21.68
C VAL A 126 -9.96 -11.26 -21.46
N ASN A 127 -10.36 -11.63 -20.23
CA ASN A 127 -10.83 -12.97 -19.87
C ASN A 127 -12.10 -12.84 -19.00
N PRO A 128 -13.30 -12.81 -19.58
CA PRO A 128 -14.56 -12.59 -18.84
C PRO A 128 -14.84 -13.58 -17.70
N LYS A 129 -14.19 -14.75 -17.73
CA LYS A 129 -14.32 -15.79 -16.68
C LYS A 129 -13.30 -15.66 -15.57
N ALA A 130 -12.38 -14.67 -15.64
CA ALA A 130 -11.35 -14.48 -14.63
C ALA A 130 -11.96 -14.21 -13.25
N THR A 131 -11.31 -14.77 -12.25
CA THR A 131 -11.63 -14.60 -10.82
C THR A 131 -10.40 -14.13 -10.07
N VAL A 132 -10.61 -13.36 -9.00
CA VAL A 132 -9.54 -12.95 -8.07
C VAL A 132 -9.86 -13.53 -6.71
N GLN A 133 -8.94 -14.31 -6.16
CA GLN A 133 -8.97 -14.78 -4.78
C GLN A 133 -8.06 -13.92 -3.93
N VAL A 134 -8.52 -13.50 -2.75
CA VAL A 134 -7.81 -12.54 -1.90
C VAL A 134 -7.54 -13.15 -0.54
N ILE A 135 -6.30 -12.99 -0.05
CA ILE A 135 -5.95 -13.27 1.34
C ILE A 135 -5.38 -11.99 1.96
N PHE A 136 -5.97 -11.56 3.07
CA PHE A 136 -5.48 -10.44 3.86
C PHE A 136 -4.50 -10.93 4.92
N THR A 137 -3.30 -10.33 4.97
CA THR A 137 -2.26 -10.66 5.96
C THR A 137 -2.49 -9.98 7.30
N GLY A 138 -3.20 -8.85 7.31
CA GLY A 138 -3.56 -8.09 8.50
C GLY A 138 -2.65 -6.90 8.79
N ASP A 139 -1.48 -6.83 8.21
CA ASP A 139 -0.57 -5.67 8.32
C ASP A 139 0.23 -5.44 7.03
N TRP A 140 0.94 -4.30 6.97
CA TRP A 140 1.64 -3.84 5.78
C TRP A 140 2.87 -4.70 5.41
N SER A 141 3.61 -5.16 6.41
CA SER A 141 4.81 -5.99 6.22
C SER A 141 4.82 -7.16 7.20
N LEU A 142 4.42 -8.34 6.72
CA LEU A 142 4.43 -9.60 7.45
C LEU A 142 4.98 -10.72 6.56
N PRO A 143 6.30 -10.75 6.29
CA PRO A 143 6.89 -11.64 5.28
C PRO A 143 6.50 -13.11 5.40
N VAL A 144 6.40 -13.64 6.63
CA VAL A 144 5.99 -15.03 6.86
C VAL A 144 4.54 -15.25 6.42
N ARG A 145 3.62 -14.38 6.85
CA ARG A 145 2.19 -14.48 6.46
C ARG A 145 1.97 -14.24 4.97
N GLU A 146 2.78 -13.38 4.38
CA GLU A 146 2.74 -13.11 2.94
C GLU A 146 3.15 -14.34 2.13
N ALA A 147 4.20 -15.05 2.56
CA ALA A 147 4.61 -16.31 1.98
C ALA A 147 3.54 -17.42 2.17
N GLU A 148 2.96 -17.54 3.36
CA GLU A 148 1.87 -18.48 3.65
C GLU A 148 0.63 -18.20 2.79
N ALA A 149 0.21 -16.93 2.68
CA ALA A 149 -0.91 -16.51 1.86
C ALA A 149 -0.66 -16.81 0.37
N THR A 150 0.56 -16.54 -0.10
CA THR A 150 0.95 -16.87 -1.48
C THR A 150 0.87 -18.36 -1.76
N ASN A 151 1.41 -19.20 -0.87
CA ASN A 151 1.33 -20.66 -0.99
C ASN A 151 -0.14 -21.13 -1.03
N ALA A 152 -0.98 -20.62 -0.13
CA ALA A 152 -2.39 -20.99 -0.07
C ALA A 152 -3.16 -20.61 -1.35
N LEU A 153 -2.86 -19.46 -1.96
CA LEU A 153 -3.44 -19.04 -3.23
C LEU A 153 -3.01 -19.95 -4.40
N VAL A 154 -1.72 -20.34 -4.43
CA VAL A 154 -1.22 -21.29 -5.43
C VAL A 154 -1.86 -22.66 -5.24
N ASP A 155 -1.99 -23.14 -4.01
CA ASP A 155 -2.66 -24.41 -3.69
C ASP A 155 -4.16 -24.40 -4.07
N ALA A 156 -4.80 -23.23 -4.03
CA ALA A 156 -6.18 -23.03 -4.52
C ALA A 156 -6.29 -22.99 -6.06
N GLY A 157 -5.17 -23.11 -6.76
CA GLY A 157 -5.09 -23.17 -8.23
C GLY A 157 -4.95 -21.81 -8.90
N CYS A 158 -4.55 -20.77 -8.16
CA CYS A 158 -4.13 -19.50 -8.76
C CYS A 158 -2.77 -19.71 -9.46
N ASP A 159 -2.69 -19.42 -10.73
CA ASP A 159 -1.47 -19.56 -11.53
C ASP A 159 -0.79 -18.22 -11.84
N LEU A 160 -1.37 -17.15 -11.33
CA LEU A 160 -0.79 -15.82 -11.34
C LEU A 160 -1.09 -15.11 -10.00
N ILE A 161 -0.07 -14.52 -9.39
CA ILE A 161 -0.15 -13.83 -8.10
C ILE A 161 0.23 -12.36 -8.27
N THR A 162 -0.51 -11.49 -7.62
CA THR A 162 -0.19 -10.07 -7.42
C THR A 162 -0.44 -9.67 -5.97
N CYS A 163 -0.05 -8.47 -5.58
CA CYS A 163 -0.13 -8.08 -4.18
C CYS A 163 -0.32 -6.55 -3.98
N HIS A 164 -0.68 -6.19 -2.74
CA HIS A 164 -0.56 -4.86 -2.16
C HIS A 164 -0.11 -5.03 -0.70
N VAL A 165 1.17 -5.20 -0.53
CA VAL A 165 1.90 -5.31 0.74
C VAL A 165 3.23 -4.57 0.62
N ASP A 166 3.89 -4.28 1.75
CA ASP A 166 5.18 -3.58 1.75
C ASP A 166 6.38 -4.52 1.55
N SER A 167 6.16 -5.85 1.54
CA SER A 167 7.18 -6.86 1.23
C SER A 167 6.89 -7.60 -0.09
N PRO A 168 6.62 -6.93 -1.21
CA PRO A 168 6.17 -7.58 -2.45
C PRO A 168 7.18 -8.60 -2.99
N LYS A 169 8.47 -8.42 -2.69
CA LYS A 169 9.53 -9.36 -3.09
C LYS A 169 9.29 -10.75 -2.53
N VAL A 170 8.83 -10.87 -1.29
CA VAL A 170 8.54 -12.17 -0.66
C VAL A 170 7.40 -12.88 -1.39
N VAL A 171 6.33 -12.15 -1.72
CA VAL A 171 5.19 -12.69 -2.47
C VAL A 171 5.65 -13.21 -3.83
N ILE A 172 6.44 -12.41 -4.56
CA ILE A 172 6.92 -12.76 -5.90
C ILE A 172 7.83 -13.97 -5.86
N GLN A 173 8.86 -13.97 -5.00
CA GLN A 173 9.79 -15.08 -4.88
C GLN A 173 9.08 -16.38 -4.48
N THR A 174 8.10 -16.31 -3.58
CA THR A 174 7.31 -17.47 -3.17
C THR A 174 6.46 -18.00 -4.33
N ALA A 175 5.77 -17.12 -5.06
CA ALA A 175 4.95 -17.52 -6.20
C ALA A 175 5.78 -18.13 -7.33
N GLU A 176 6.89 -17.51 -7.70
CA GLU A 176 7.80 -18.01 -8.74
C GLU A 176 8.45 -19.33 -8.36
N GLY A 177 8.85 -19.49 -7.09
CA GLY A 177 9.35 -20.76 -6.55
C GLY A 177 8.33 -21.90 -6.65
N ARG A 178 7.03 -21.57 -6.74
CA ARG A 178 5.92 -22.51 -6.95
C ARG A 178 5.50 -22.63 -8.44
N GLY A 179 6.20 -21.94 -9.34
CA GLY A 179 5.89 -21.95 -10.78
C GLY A 179 4.70 -21.08 -11.20
N ALA A 180 4.17 -20.26 -10.30
CA ALA A 180 3.14 -19.27 -10.64
C ALA A 180 3.79 -18.02 -11.26
N LYS A 181 3.04 -17.32 -12.14
CA LYS A 181 3.44 -16.04 -12.67
C LYS A 181 3.15 -14.93 -11.67
N THR A 182 3.81 -13.78 -11.84
CA THR A 182 3.64 -12.64 -10.94
C THR A 182 3.42 -11.32 -11.67
N CYS A 183 2.71 -10.42 -11.03
CA CYS A 183 2.70 -8.99 -11.32
C CYS A 183 3.13 -8.23 -10.06
N GLY A 184 4.10 -7.32 -10.20
CA GLY A 184 4.66 -6.57 -9.08
C GLY A 184 3.75 -5.48 -8.52
N HIS A 185 4.23 -4.83 -7.46
CA HIS A 185 3.56 -3.73 -6.77
C HIS A 185 4.54 -2.58 -6.50
N ASN A 186 4.12 -1.34 -6.76
CA ASN A 186 4.82 -0.07 -6.57
C ASN A 186 6.09 0.14 -7.38
N ALA A 187 6.99 -0.83 -7.46
CA ALA A 187 8.27 -0.74 -8.16
C ALA A 187 8.60 -2.06 -8.85
N SER A 188 9.66 -2.08 -9.67
CA SER A 188 10.20 -3.33 -10.21
C SER A 188 10.75 -4.18 -9.06
N GLN A 189 10.35 -5.44 -9.05
CA GLN A 189 10.88 -6.47 -8.16
C GLN A 189 11.78 -7.48 -8.89
N ALA A 190 12.12 -7.19 -10.16
CA ALA A 190 13.02 -8.00 -10.97
C ALA A 190 14.48 -7.84 -10.55
#